data_a45922d58afc4d0243efdadcbcfeae00
#
_entry.id   a45922d58afc4d0243efdadcbcfeae00
#
_cell.length_a   1.000
_cell.length_b   1.000
_cell.length_c   1.000
_cell.angle_alpha   90.00
_cell.angle_beta   90.00
_cell.angle_gamma   90.00
#
_symmetry.space_group_name_H-M   'P 1'
#
loop_
_entity.id
_entity.type
_entity.pdbx_description
1 polymer ?
#
loop_
_entity_poly.entity_id
_entity_poly.type
_entity_poly.pdbx_seq_one_letter_code
_entity_poly.pdbx_strand_id
1 'polypeptide(L)'
;MLLLLFSKTVRRILAVLVLIPVVVFGATAARVWWVARQDDRPHSDAIVVLGASQFDGRPSAVFKARLDHAAALWRDGIAPRIVTVGGGRVGDRFTEAEAGKRYLATVGVTDVVAVGVGSDTLQSLKGLSELYKRQGWKSAVLVTDPWHSLRSRRMAQDLGITAATSPTRTGPANDSRTTELRYVARESAAYLYYRVFHRSSDAGPRAV
;
A
#
# COMPACT_ATOMS: atom_id res chain seq x y z
N MET A 1 1.37 14.78 -40.92
CA MET A 1 1.58 16.01 -41.73
C MET A 1 2.05 17.20 -40.89
N LEU A 2 1.50 17.45 -39.69
CA LEU A 2 1.91 18.61 -38.85
C LEU A 2 3.39 18.56 -38.36
N LEU A 3 3.92 17.40 -38.03
CA LEU A 3 5.31 17.22 -37.59
C LEU A 3 6.40 17.52 -38.60
N LEU A 4 6.08 17.56 -39.91
CA LEU A 4 7.01 17.85 -40.97
C LEU A 4 7.36 19.36 -41.11
N LEU A 5 6.57 20.23 -40.49
CA LEU A 5 6.73 21.68 -40.51
C LEU A 5 7.75 22.21 -39.49
N PHE A 6 8.17 21.36 -38.53
CA PHE A 6 9.12 21.75 -37.50
C PHE A 6 10.57 21.48 -37.90
N SER A 7 11.48 22.35 -37.47
CA SER A 7 12.92 22.12 -37.64
C SER A 7 13.37 20.79 -37.02
N LYS A 8 14.47 20.20 -37.47
CA LYS A 8 15.02 18.94 -36.92
C LYS A 8 15.25 19.02 -35.42
N THR A 9 15.65 20.17 -34.90
CA THR A 9 15.89 20.42 -33.48
C THR A 9 14.58 20.36 -32.69
N VAL A 10 13.51 21.02 -33.13
CA VAL A 10 12.21 21.00 -32.46
C VAL A 10 11.64 19.60 -32.44
N ARG A 11 11.73 18.83 -33.52
CA ARG A 11 11.29 17.43 -33.55
C ARG A 11 12.06 16.56 -32.55
N ARG A 12 13.38 16.77 -32.39
CA ARG A 12 14.19 16.06 -31.39
C ARG A 12 13.76 16.43 -29.96
N ILE A 13 13.54 17.71 -29.69
CA ILE A 13 13.07 18.17 -28.39
C ILE A 13 11.70 17.53 -28.05
N LEU A 14 10.74 17.58 -28.97
CA LEU A 14 9.44 16.97 -28.81
C LEU A 14 9.52 15.44 -28.58
N ALA A 15 10.39 14.77 -29.36
CA ALA A 15 10.62 13.33 -29.16
C ALA A 15 11.18 13.02 -27.78
N VAL A 16 12.12 13.79 -27.25
CA VAL A 16 12.68 13.63 -25.92
C VAL A 16 11.62 13.90 -24.84
N LEU A 17 10.82 14.96 -25.00
CA LEU A 17 9.74 15.31 -24.06
C LEU A 17 8.66 14.20 -23.95
N VAL A 18 8.44 13.43 -25.01
CA VAL A 18 7.53 12.29 -24.98
C VAL A 18 8.23 11.03 -24.50
N LEU A 19 9.47 10.79 -24.94
CA LEU A 19 10.20 9.56 -24.62
C LEU A 19 10.53 9.45 -23.13
N ILE A 20 10.96 10.54 -22.47
CA ILE A 20 11.33 10.52 -21.07
C ILE A 20 10.15 10.06 -20.18
N PRO A 21 8.94 10.64 -20.23
CA PRO A 21 7.80 10.15 -19.47
C PRO A 21 7.45 8.67 -19.75
N VAL A 22 7.54 8.23 -21.00
CA VAL A 22 7.26 6.84 -21.36
C VAL A 22 8.28 5.89 -20.71
N VAL A 23 9.58 6.22 -20.80
CA VAL A 23 10.65 5.42 -20.16
C VAL A 23 10.51 5.41 -18.66
N VAL A 24 10.24 6.56 -18.03
CA VAL A 24 10.03 6.67 -16.57
C VAL A 24 8.83 5.84 -16.13
N PHE A 25 7.72 5.91 -16.85
CA PHE A 25 6.54 5.11 -16.55
C PHE A 25 6.82 3.62 -16.74
N GLY A 26 7.45 3.20 -17.83
CA GLY A 26 7.82 1.82 -18.10
C GLY A 26 8.76 1.24 -17.02
N ALA A 27 9.79 1.98 -16.65
CA ALA A 27 10.71 1.60 -15.58
C ALA A 27 10.00 1.49 -14.22
N THR A 28 9.05 2.40 -13.94
CA THR A 28 8.23 2.35 -12.73
C THR A 28 7.33 1.11 -12.74
N ALA A 29 6.67 0.82 -13.85
CA ALA A 29 5.82 -0.36 -13.99
C ALA A 29 6.62 -1.67 -13.81
N ALA A 30 7.81 -1.76 -14.39
CA ALA A 30 8.72 -2.87 -14.17
C ALA A 30 9.12 -3.00 -12.69
N ARG A 31 9.35 -1.89 -11.99
CA ARG A 31 9.67 -1.88 -10.56
C ARG A 31 8.48 -2.29 -9.69
N VAL A 32 7.27 -1.82 -10.01
CA VAL A 32 6.03 -2.26 -9.33
C VAL A 32 5.87 -3.76 -9.49
N TRP A 33 6.01 -4.26 -10.72
CA TRP A 33 5.92 -5.68 -11.04
C TRP A 33 6.97 -6.52 -10.30
N TRP A 34 8.20 -6.05 -10.23
CA TRP A 34 9.29 -6.71 -9.50
C TRP A 34 9.03 -6.78 -8.00
N VAL A 35 8.73 -5.62 -7.37
CA VAL A 35 8.48 -5.54 -5.92
C VAL A 35 7.24 -6.33 -5.51
N ALA A 36 6.21 -6.39 -6.36
CA ALA A 36 5.02 -7.20 -6.12
C ALA A 36 5.31 -8.69 -5.95
N ARG A 37 6.47 -9.17 -6.44
CA ARG A 37 6.88 -10.58 -6.37
C ARG A 37 7.86 -10.87 -5.22
N GLN A 38 8.39 -9.83 -4.60
CA GLN A 38 9.22 -9.98 -3.41
C GLN A 38 8.36 -10.30 -2.20
N ASP A 39 8.92 -11.08 -1.29
CA ASP A 39 8.30 -11.48 -0.04
C ASP A 39 9.37 -11.40 1.05
N ASP A 40 9.57 -10.19 1.56
CA ASP A 40 10.62 -9.89 2.53
C ASP A 40 10.05 -9.99 3.95
N ARG A 41 10.59 -10.90 4.76
CA ARG A 41 10.10 -11.23 6.11
C ARG A 41 11.17 -11.05 7.19
N PRO A 42 11.84 -9.89 7.28
CA PRO A 42 12.78 -9.67 8.37
C PRO A 42 12.06 -9.62 9.72
N HIS A 43 12.71 -10.05 10.79
CA HIS A 43 12.21 -9.78 12.13
C HIS A 43 12.02 -8.28 12.32
N SER A 44 10.87 -7.89 12.82
CA SER A 44 10.44 -6.49 12.88
C SER A 44 9.67 -6.19 14.17
N ASP A 45 9.50 -4.91 14.51
CA ASP A 45 8.75 -4.51 15.71
C ASP A 45 7.26 -4.81 15.58
N ALA A 46 6.73 -4.74 14.34
CA ALA A 46 5.34 -5.11 14.08
C ALA A 46 5.13 -5.58 12.62
N ILE A 47 4.13 -6.44 12.44
CA ILE A 47 3.48 -6.70 11.14
C ILE A 47 2.39 -5.65 10.97
N VAL A 48 2.40 -4.90 9.88
CA VAL A 48 1.43 -3.83 9.63
C VAL A 48 0.51 -4.22 8.49
N VAL A 49 -0.78 -4.36 8.78
CA VAL A 49 -1.81 -4.68 7.78
C VAL A 49 -2.45 -3.41 7.28
N LEU A 50 -2.26 -3.09 6.00
CA LEU A 50 -2.94 -1.97 5.38
C LEU A 50 -4.41 -2.28 5.16
N GLY A 51 -5.27 -1.33 5.52
CA GLY A 51 -6.71 -1.43 5.39
C GLY A 51 -7.16 -1.63 3.94
N ALA A 52 -8.34 -2.15 3.82
CA ALA A 52 -9.13 -2.23 2.61
C ALA A 52 -10.59 -2.03 3.00
N SER A 53 -11.56 -2.41 2.16
CA SER A 53 -12.96 -2.21 2.52
C SER A 53 -13.40 -3.12 3.68
N GLN A 54 -14.30 -2.61 4.51
CA GLN A 54 -15.02 -3.36 5.54
C GLN A 54 -16.53 -3.07 5.43
N PHE A 55 -17.37 -3.95 5.97
CA PHE A 55 -18.83 -3.83 6.00
C PHE A 55 -19.31 -4.14 7.41
N ASP A 56 -19.65 -3.09 8.14
CA ASP A 56 -20.13 -3.17 9.54
C ASP A 56 -19.23 -4.02 10.46
N GLY A 57 -17.92 -3.77 10.38
CA GLY A 57 -16.91 -4.46 11.17
C GLY A 57 -16.47 -5.83 10.61
N ARG A 58 -16.95 -6.24 9.43
CA ARG A 58 -16.53 -7.44 8.72
C ARG A 58 -15.57 -7.07 7.58
N PRO A 59 -14.36 -7.62 7.54
CA PRO A 59 -13.43 -7.39 6.45
C PRO A 59 -13.98 -7.89 5.11
N SER A 60 -13.77 -7.12 4.02
CA SER A 60 -13.96 -7.62 2.66
C SER A 60 -13.06 -8.81 2.37
N ALA A 61 -13.32 -9.55 1.27
CA ALA A 61 -12.48 -10.69 0.88
C ALA A 61 -11.00 -10.30 0.67
N VAL A 62 -10.74 -9.12 0.10
CA VAL A 62 -9.39 -8.57 -0.07
C VAL A 62 -8.75 -8.30 1.29
N PHE A 63 -9.47 -7.64 2.19
CA PHE A 63 -8.93 -7.30 3.52
C PHE A 63 -8.72 -8.57 4.37
N LYS A 64 -9.65 -9.53 4.29
CA LYS A 64 -9.52 -10.82 4.95
C LYS A 64 -8.24 -11.56 4.52
N ALA A 65 -7.93 -11.59 3.23
CA ALA A 65 -6.72 -12.23 2.72
C ALA A 65 -5.44 -11.61 3.31
N ARG A 66 -5.40 -10.28 3.46
CA ARG A 66 -4.29 -9.58 4.13
C ARG A 66 -4.18 -9.95 5.61
N LEU A 67 -5.31 -10.01 6.32
CA LEU A 67 -5.37 -10.37 7.74
C LEU A 67 -4.94 -11.81 7.97
N ASP A 68 -5.39 -12.76 7.13
CA ASP A 68 -4.98 -14.16 7.20
C ASP A 68 -3.48 -14.32 6.99
N HIS A 69 -2.92 -13.61 6.00
CA HIS A 69 -1.48 -13.61 5.75
C HIS A 69 -0.69 -13.03 6.94
N ALA A 70 -1.14 -11.91 7.50
CA ALA A 70 -0.52 -11.32 8.67
C ALA A 70 -0.58 -12.24 9.90
N ALA A 71 -1.70 -12.95 10.11
CA ALA A 71 -1.81 -13.94 11.18
C ALA A 71 -0.84 -15.12 10.98
N ALA A 72 -0.57 -15.55 9.74
CA ALA A 72 0.45 -16.55 9.44
C ALA A 72 1.85 -16.04 9.78
N LEU A 73 2.22 -14.83 9.33
CA LEU A 73 3.51 -14.21 9.66
C LEU A 73 3.72 -14.04 11.17
N TRP A 74 2.66 -13.71 11.91
CA TRP A 74 2.72 -13.59 13.36
C TRP A 74 2.97 -14.94 14.03
N ARG A 75 2.31 -16.02 13.57
CA ARG A 75 2.57 -17.39 14.07
C ARG A 75 3.98 -17.87 13.73
N ASP A 76 4.53 -17.44 12.59
CA ASP A 76 5.91 -17.70 12.17
C ASP A 76 6.94 -16.87 12.98
N GLY A 77 6.49 -16.01 13.91
CA GLY A 77 7.36 -15.22 14.79
C GLY A 77 8.05 -14.04 14.11
N ILE A 78 7.55 -13.57 12.95
CA ILE A 78 8.16 -12.44 12.20
C ILE A 78 8.12 -11.14 13.01
N ALA A 79 7.08 -10.94 13.82
CA ALA A 79 7.02 -9.85 14.78
C ALA A 79 6.13 -10.22 15.99
N PRO A 80 6.34 -9.60 17.16
CA PRO A 80 5.57 -9.91 18.36
C PRO A 80 4.10 -9.46 18.28
N ARG A 81 3.79 -8.53 17.38
CA ARG A 81 2.45 -7.92 17.27
C ARG A 81 2.02 -7.61 15.87
N ILE A 82 0.70 -7.42 15.69
CA ILE A 82 0.11 -6.93 14.45
C ILE A 82 -0.46 -5.52 14.70
N VAL A 83 -0.22 -4.61 13.76
CA VAL A 83 -0.87 -3.30 13.72
C VAL A 83 -1.78 -3.26 12.50
N THR A 84 -3.07 -3.05 12.72
CA THR A 84 -4.03 -2.80 11.64
C THR A 84 -4.21 -1.30 11.44
N VAL A 85 -4.14 -0.82 10.19
CA VAL A 85 -4.30 0.61 9.88
C VAL A 85 -5.42 0.82 8.88
N GLY A 86 -6.11 1.94 9.00
CA GLY A 86 -7.18 2.36 8.09
C GLY A 86 -8.36 2.96 8.84
N GLY A 87 -8.84 4.08 8.33
CA GLY A 87 -10.00 4.79 8.90
C GLY A 87 -11.33 4.16 8.52
N GLY A 88 -12.39 4.94 8.69
CA GLY A 88 -13.75 4.61 8.28
C GLY A 88 -14.29 5.66 7.30
N ARG A 89 -15.42 5.38 6.69
CA ARG A 89 -16.23 6.37 5.97
C ARG A 89 -17.19 7.06 6.93
N VAL A 90 -17.69 8.22 6.52
CA VAL A 90 -18.74 8.90 7.28
C VAL A 90 -19.94 7.95 7.44
N GLY A 91 -20.38 7.73 8.68
CA GLY A 91 -21.47 6.82 9.01
C GLY A 91 -21.06 5.37 9.33
N ASP A 92 -19.79 5.00 9.13
CA ASP A 92 -19.31 3.69 9.54
C ASP A 92 -19.25 3.58 11.07
N ARG A 93 -19.74 2.46 11.60
CA ARG A 93 -19.62 2.15 13.04
C ARG A 93 -18.23 1.67 13.44
N PHE A 94 -17.48 1.16 12.48
CA PHE A 94 -16.13 0.63 12.67
C PHE A 94 -15.20 1.15 11.60
N THR A 95 -13.97 1.45 12.01
CA THR A 95 -12.87 1.69 11.07
C THR A 95 -12.37 0.37 10.47
N GLU A 96 -11.64 0.46 9.37
CA GLU A 96 -10.95 -0.71 8.78
C GLU A 96 -9.99 -1.33 9.79
N ALA A 97 -9.26 -0.50 10.56
CA ALA A 97 -8.35 -0.97 11.60
C ALA A 97 -9.08 -1.76 12.70
N GLU A 98 -10.22 -1.27 13.18
CA GLU A 98 -11.03 -1.97 14.20
C GLU A 98 -11.62 -3.27 13.64
N ALA A 99 -12.13 -3.26 12.41
CA ALA A 99 -12.62 -4.47 11.74
C ALA A 99 -11.51 -5.53 11.63
N GLY A 100 -10.29 -5.10 11.26
CA GLY A 100 -9.12 -5.98 11.20
C GLY A 100 -8.74 -6.54 12.55
N LYS A 101 -8.68 -5.72 13.60
CA LYS A 101 -8.41 -6.17 14.97
C LYS A 101 -9.43 -7.18 15.45
N ARG A 102 -10.72 -6.93 15.24
CA ARG A 102 -11.81 -7.86 15.59
C ARG A 102 -11.65 -9.20 14.90
N TYR A 103 -11.36 -9.19 13.60
CA TYR A 103 -11.14 -10.41 12.83
C TYR A 103 -9.94 -11.20 13.35
N LEU A 104 -8.80 -10.55 13.57
CA LEU A 104 -7.58 -11.19 14.06
C LEU A 104 -7.79 -11.87 15.43
N ALA A 105 -8.59 -11.28 16.31
CA ALA A 105 -8.98 -11.91 17.57
C ALA A 105 -9.73 -13.22 17.37
N THR A 106 -10.59 -13.33 16.32
CA THR A 106 -11.32 -14.58 16.04
C THR A 106 -10.42 -15.72 15.55
N VAL A 107 -9.22 -15.39 15.05
CA VAL A 107 -8.23 -16.38 14.55
C VAL A 107 -7.06 -16.57 15.54
N GLY A 108 -7.22 -16.10 16.78
CA GLY A 108 -6.32 -16.36 17.90
C GLY A 108 -5.11 -15.43 18.01
N VAL A 109 -5.09 -14.30 17.27
CA VAL A 109 -4.04 -13.27 17.43
C VAL A 109 -4.44 -12.32 18.56
N THR A 110 -3.62 -12.24 19.61
CA THR A 110 -3.96 -11.51 20.85
C THR A 110 -3.33 -10.11 20.92
N ASP A 111 -2.09 -9.94 20.42
CA ASP A 111 -1.40 -8.64 20.43
C ASP A 111 -1.68 -7.87 19.12
N VAL A 112 -2.82 -7.15 19.11
CA VAL A 112 -3.25 -6.36 17.94
C VAL A 112 -3.54 -4.92 18.34
N VAL A 113 -2.85 -3.99 17.70
CA VAL A 113 -3.08 -2.54 17.84
C VAL A 113 -3.83 -2.02 16.61
N ALA A 114 -4.96 -1.33 16.82
CA ALA A 114 -5.72 -0.70 15.74
C ALA A 114 -5.39 0.80 15.65
N VAL A 115 -5.03 1.28 14.46
CA VAL A 115 -4.81 2.71 14.15
C VAL A 115 -5.88 3.15 13.15
N GLY A 116 -7.05 3.50 13.69
CA GLY A 116 -8.28 3.80 12.94
C GLY A 116 -8.33 5.23 12.40
N VAL A 117 -7.23 5.74 11.83
CA VAL A 117 -7.16 7.11 11.29
C VAL A 117 -6.80 7.13 9.81
N GLY A 118 -7.23 8.21 9.13
CA GLY A 118 -6.93 8.47 7.73
C GLY A 118 -7.97 7.94 6.76
N SER A 119 -8.17 8.69 5.68
CA SER A 119 -9.09 8.36 4.57
C SER A 119 -8.36 7.80 3.35
N ASP A 120 -7.02 7.71 3.41
CA ASP A 120 -6.15 7.16 2.36
C ASP A 120 -4.90 6.51 2.98
N THR A 121 -4.14 5.81 2.14
CA THR A 121 -2.94 5.08 2.56
C THR A 121 -1.91 5.97 3.25
N LEU A 122 -1.66 7.18 2.73
CA LEU A 122 -0.65 8.08 3.30
C LEU A 122 -1.07 8.59 4.68
N GLN A 123 -2.33 8.94 4.86
CA GLN A 123 -2.86 9.39 6.16
C GLN A 123 -2.82 8.27 7.19
N SER A 124 -3.21 7.05 6.80
CA SER A 124 -3.13 5.88 7.68
C SER A 124 -1.68 5.59 8.10
N LEU A 125 -0.72 5.70 7.18
CA LEU A 125 0.70 5.53 7.50
C LEU A 125 1.26 6.68 8.33
N LYS A 126 0.74 7.91 8.22
CA LYS A 126 1.07 9.01 9.16
C LYS A 126 0.62 8.68 10.58
N GLY A 127 -0.62 8.19 10.75
CA GLY A 127 -1.10 7.72 12.06
C GLY A 127 -0.25 6.58 12.62
N LEU A 128 0.18 5.64 11.76
CA LEU A 128 1.14 4.60 12.13
C LEU A 128 2.48 5.19 12.58
N SER A 129 3.05 6.14 11.85
CA SER A 129 4.33 6.78 12.21
C SER A 129 4.27 7.45 13.59
N GLU A 130 3.16 8.10 13.94
CA GLU A 130 2.97 8.66 15.27
C GLU A 130 2.90 7.58 16.37
N LEU A 131 2.28 6.42 16.09
CA LEU A 131 2.33 5.27 17.00
C LEU A 131 3.77 4.78 17.17
N TYR A 132 4.52 4.62 16.07
CA TYR A 132 5.91 4.15 16.09
C TYR A 132 6.82 5.06 16.92
N LYS A 133 6.69 6.37 16.77
CA LYS A 133 7.43 7.35 17.58
C LYS A 133 7.13 7.21 19.08
N ARG A 134 5.85 7.07 19.45
CA ARG A 134 5.44 6.91 20.86
C ARG A 134 5.95 5.62 21.48
N GLN A 135 6.03 4.54 20.68
CA GLN A 135 6.45 3.21 21.15
C GLN A 135 7.96 2.97 21.02
N GLY A 136 8.70 3.86 20.35
CA GLY A 136 10.11 3.67 20.04
C GLY A 136 10.37 2.59 18.98
N TRP A 137 9.33 2.17 18.22
CA TRP A 137 9.47 1.17 17.15
C TRP A 137 10.09 1.79 15.91
N LYS A 138 10.79 0.96 15.11
CA LYS A 138 11.54 1.42 13.93
C LYS A 138 11.24 0.60 12.68
N SER A 139 10.92 -0.67 12.82
CA SER A 139 10.82 -1.63 11.71
C SER A 139 9.42 -2.22 11.55
N ALA A 140 9.03 -2.48 10.30
CA ALA A 140 7.74 -3.07 9.94
C ALA A 140 7.85 -4.04 8.78
N VAL A 141 7.06 -5.13 8.83
CA VAL A 141 6.67 -5.89 7.64
C VAL A 141 5.27 -5.45 7.24
N LEU A 142 5.14 -4.79 6.09
CA LEU A 142 3.86 -4.34 5.56
C LEU A 142 3.16 -5.48 4.81
N VAL A 143 1.91 -5.72 5.15
CA VAL A 143 1.02 -6.67 4.47
C VAL A 143 -0.03 -5.91 3.69
N THR A 144 0.00 -6.08 2.37
CA THR A 144 -0.92 -5.44 1.43
C THR A 144 -1.04 -6.30 0.16
N ASP A 145 -1.76 -5.81 -0.86
CA ASP A 145 -1.80 -6.47 -2.16
C ASP A 145 -0.45 -6.32 -2.89
N PRO A 146 -0.07 -7.28 -3.75
CA PRO A 146 1.24 -7.28 -4.41
C PRO A 146 1.57 -5.96 -5.11
N TRP A 147 0.64 -5.45 -5.91
CA TRP A 147 0.83 -4.25 -6.73
C TRP A 147 0.96 -2.97 -5.91
N HIS A 148 0.36 -2.94 -4.71
CA HIS A 148 0.39 -1.81 -3.77
C HIS A 148 1.68 -1.75 -2.94
N SER A 149 2.50 -2.80 -2.94
CA SER A 149 3.68 -2.95 -2.07
C SER A 149 4.73 -1.86 -2.27
N LEU A 150 5.08 -1.52 -3.51
CA LEU A 150 6.10 -0.51 -3.79
C LEU A 150 5.72 0.86 -3.22
N ARG A 151 4.48 1.30 -3.46
CA ARG A 151 3.99 2.62 -3.02
C ARG A 151 3.87 2.70 -1.52
N SER A 152 3.28 1.69 -0.90
CA SER A 152 3.12 1.63 0.56
C SER A 152 4.47 1.59 1.28
N ARG A 153 5.41 0.76 0.81
CA ARG A 153 6.76 0.69 1.36
C ARG A 153 7.46 2.04 1.29
N ARG A 154 7.39 2.70 0.13
CA ARG A 154 8.00 4.02 -0.04
C ARG A 154 7.40 5.06 0.89
N MET A 155 6.07 5.12 1.01
CA MET A 155 5.38 6.03 1.93
C MET A 155 5.80 5.80 3.38
N ALA A 156 5.88 4.54 3.83
CA ALA A 156 6.31 4.20 5.19
C ALA A 156 7.77 4.62 5.44
N GLN A 157 8.67 4.38 4.48
CA GLN A 157 10.07 4.77 4.57
C GLN A 157 10.25 6.29 4.64
N ASP A 158 9.50 7.05 3.85
CA ASP A 158 9.53 8.53 3.88
C ASP A 158 8.99 9.10 5.21
N LEU A 159 8.21 8.30 5.96
CA LEU A 159 7.73 8.61 7.31
C LEU A 159 8.65 8.08 8.43
N GLY A 160 9.83 7.59 8.10
CA GLY A 160 10.86 7.16 9.05
C GLY A 160 10.73 5.71 9.54
N ILE A 161 9.89 4.88 8.91
CA ILE A 161 9.72 3.47 9.27
C ILE A 161 10.60 2.62 8.34
N THR A 162 11.48 1.78 8.91
CA THR A 162 12.22 0.76 8.15
C THR A 162 11.27 -0.34 7.71
N ALA A 163 10.72 -0.20 6.49
CA ALA A 163 9.64 -1.06 6.00
C ALA A 163 10.14 -2.09 4.96
N ALA A 164 9.83 -3.35 5.22
CA ALA A 164 9.82 -4.44 4.25
C ALA A 164 8.37 -4.74 3.82
N THR A 165 8.18 -5.56 2.79
CA THR A 165 6.83 -5.95 2.33
C THR A 165 6.72 -7.46 2.17
N SER A 166 5.64 -8.02 2.71
CA SER A 166 5.20 -9.41 2.49
C SER A 166 3.77 -9.36 1.95
N PRO A 167 3.60 -9.33 0.61
CA PRO A 167 2.27 -9.18 0.00
C PRO A 167 1.47 -10.46 0.07
N THR A 168 0.13 -10.33 0.09
CA THR A 168 -0.75 -11.49 0.01
C THR A 168 -0.58 -12.20 -1.35
N ARG A 169 -0.66 -13.53 -1.36
CA ARG A 169 -0.63 -14.34 -2.58
C ARG A 169 -2.01 -14.90 -2.93
N THR A 170 -2.98 -14.73 -2.06
CA THR A 170 -4.35 -15.20 -2.19
C THR A 170 -5.33 -14.02 -2.22
N GLY A 171 -6.54 -14.26 -2.71
CA GLY A 171 -7.62 -13.27 -2.73
C GLY A 171 -7.82 -12.60 -4.10
N PRO A 172 -8.95 -11.88 -4.27
CA PRO A 172 -9.44 -11.37 -5.56
C PRO A 172 -8.51 -10.41 -6.31
N ALA A 173 -7.53 -9.81 -5.63
CA ALA A 173 -6.55 -8.91 -6.25
C ALA A 173 -5.56 -9.65 -7.18
N ASN A 174 -5.55 -10.99 -7.18
CA ASN A 174 -4.59 -11.84 -7.90
C ASN A 174 -5.25 -12.71 -8.98
N ASP A 175 -6.53 -12.51 -9.30
CA ASP A 175 -7.34 -13.50 -10.03
C ASP A 175 -7.10 -13.57 -11.56
N SER A 176 -6.51 -12.54 -12.19
CA SER A 176 -6.28 -12.59 -13.64
C SER A 176 -5.15 -11.67 -14.12
N ARG A 177 -4.54 -12.03 -15.29
CA ARG A 177 -3.49 -11.20 -15.93
C ARG A 177 -3.99 -9.80 -16.32
N THR A 178 -5.25 -9.68 -16.74
CA THR A 178 -5.84 -8.38 -17.10
C THR A 178 -5.97 -7.50 -15.86
N THR A 179 -6.39 -8.07 -14.74
CA THR A 179 -6.45 -7.41 -13.44
C THR A 179 -5.05 -6.97 -13.00
N GLU A 180 -4.06 -7.85 -13.14
CA GLU A 180 -2.65 -7.55 -12.86
C GLU A 180 -2.15 -6.32 -13.62
N LEU A 181 -2.27 -6.30 -14.96
CA LEU A 181 -1.81 -5.18 -15.79
C LEU A 181 -2.48 -3.86 -15.42
N ARG A 182 -3.79 -3.90 -15.17
CA ARG A 182 -4.55 -2.72 -14.74
C ARG A 182 -4.06 -2.17 -13.40
N TYR A 183 -3.80 -3.06 -12.43
CA TYR A 183 -3.26 -2.65 -11.13
C TYR A 183 -1.83 -2.13 -11.25
N VAL A 184 -0.96 -2.79 -12.01
CA VAL A 184 0.42 -2.30 -12.25
C VAL A 184 0.40 -0.90 -12.85
N ALA A 185 -0.42 -0.65 -13.88
CA ALA A 185 -0.52 0.67 -14.49
C ALA A 185 -1.03 1.73 -13.51
N ARG A 186 -2.10 1.42 -12.76
CA ARG A 186 -2.67 2.32 -11.76
C ARG A 186 -1.68 2.65 -10.64
N GLU A 187 -1.03 1.63 -10.08
CA GLU A 187 -0.08 1.82 -8.98
C GLU A 187 1.20 2.52 -9.45
N SER A 188 1.61 2.34 -10.73
CA SER A 188 2.72 3.08 -11.31
C SER A 188 2.41 4.57 -11.40
N ALA A 189 1.24 4.94 -11.88
CA ALA A 189 0.79 6.33 -11.92
C ALA A 189 0.67 6.93 -10.51
N ALA A 190 0.05 6.18 -9.57
CA ALA A 190 -0.10 6.58 -8.17
C ALA A 190 1.25 6.74 -7.45
N TYR A 191 2.21 5.87 -7.73
CA TYR A 191 3.57 5.95 -7.19
C TYR A 191 4.30 7.20 -7.72
N LEU A 192 4.25 7.46 -9.04
CA LEU A 192 4.86 8.66 -9.63
C LEU A 192 4.21 9.93 -9.11
N TYR A 193 2.89 9.96 -8.98
CA TYR A 193 2.17 11.08 -8.37
C TYR A 193 2.68 11.34 -6.93
N TYR A 194 2.77 10.29 -6.12
CA TYR A 194 3.30 10.41 -4.76
C TYR A 194 4.75 10.93 -4.75
N ARG A 195 5.61 10.43 -5.66
CA ARG A 195 7.02 10.84 -5.72
C ARG A 195 7.21 12.31 -6.08
N VAL A 196 6.30 12.88 -6.85
CA VAL A 196 6.35 14.30 -7.26
C VAL A 196 5.68 15.20 -6.23
N PHE A 197 4.50 14.82 -5.75
CA PHE A 197 3.66 15.72 -4.95
C PHE A 197 3.65 15.39 -3.45
N HIS A 198 4.19 14.27 -3.02
CA HIS A 198 4.13 13.74 -1.64
C HIS A 198 2.68 13.68 -1.10
N ARG A 199 1.72 13.40 -1.98
CA ARG A 199 0.29 13.27 -1.69
C ARG A 199 -0.21 11.91 -2.15
N SER A 200 -1.26 11.38 -1.48
CA SER A 200 -1.94 10.19 -1.97
C SER A 200 -2.86 10.55 -3.14
N SER A 201 -2.90 9.67 -4.15
CA SER A 201 -3.89 9.74 -5.24
C SER A 201 -5.21 9.06 -4.86
N ASP A 202 -5.26 8.37 -3.70
CA ASP A 202 -6.41 7.59 -3.25
C ASP A 202 -7.38 8.43 -2.40
N ALA A 203 -7.22 9.76 -2.38
CA ALA A 203 -8.05 10.64 -1.58
C ALA A 203 -9.54 10.42 -1.93
N GLY A 204 -10.21 9.59 -1.14
CA GLY A 204 -11.64 9.47 -1.11
C GLY A 204 -12.29 10.79 -0.64
N PRO A 205 -13.63 10.94 -0.69
CA PRO A 205 -14.31 12.11 -0.18
C PRO A 205 -13.84 12.35 1.27
N ARG A 206 -13.29 13.55 1.52
CA ARG A 206 -12.80 13.94 2.82
C ARG A 206 -13.94 13.85 3.83
N ALA A 207 -13.74 13.09 4.91
CA ALA A 207 -14.52 13.32 6.12
C ALA A 207 -14.19 14.74 6.57
N VAL A 208 -15.21 15.62 6.56
CA VAL A 208 -15.18 16.97 7.10
C VAL A 208 -15.34 16.85 8.61
#